data_9cbb6e73595e771dd0486f3b9e7132ca
#
_entry.id   9cbb6e73595e771dd0486f3b9e7132ca
#
_cell.length_a   1.000
_cell.length_b   1.000
_cell.length_c   1.000
_cell.angle_alpha   90.00
_cell.angle_beta   90.00
_cell.angle_gamma   90.00
#
_symmetry.space_group_name_H-M   'P 1'
#
loop_
_entity.id
_entity.type
_entity.pdbx_description
1 polymer ?
#
loop_
_entity_poly.entity_id
_entity_poly.type
_entity_poly.pdbx_seq_one_letter_code
_entity_poly.pdbx_strand_id
1 'polypeptide(L)'
;VPADRFPADPRPGDELIIDGRASVQFAAGRGFRFRVTTVDKQWTYEGWVWLAGYVLAPDGEARERREIFVQRDGLRWARTPPRRH
;
A
#
# COMPACT_ATOMS: atom_id res chain seq x y z
N VAL A 1 -23.22 6.44 5.92
CA VAL A 1 -22.26 5.97 6.37
C VAL A 1 -21.09 6.56 6.06
N PRO A 2 -20.51 6.76 6.87
CA PRO A 2 -19.34 7.47 6.73
C PRO A 2 -18.40 6.77 5.85
N ALA A 3 -18.00 7.43 4.91
CA ALA A 3 -17.01 6.92 4.06
C ALA A 3 -15.72 6.72 4.77
N ASP A 4 -15.59 7.33 5.89
CA ASP A 4 -14.33 7.20 6.57
C ASP A 4 -14.08 5.86 7.14
N ARG A 5 -15.11 5.01 7.20
CA ARG A 5 -14.86 3.75 7.71
C ARG A 5 -14.19 2.91 6.75
N PHE A 6 -14.16 3.23 5.50
CA PHE A 6 -13.48 2.44 4.54
C PHE A 6 -12.12 2.95 4.35
N PRO A 7 -11.21 2.09 4.02
CA PRO A 7 -9.88 2.55 3.76
C PRO A 7 -9.97 3.48 2.60
N ALA A 8 -9.48 4.61 2.78
CA ALA A 8 -9.33 5.51 1.69
C ALA A 8 -8.34 4.90 0.73
N ASP A 9 -8.28 5.43 -0.45
CA ASP A 9 -7.22 5.03 -1.35
C ASP A 9 -5.89 5.37 -0.71
N PRO A 10 -4.87 4.57 -0.98
CA PRO A 10 -3.55 4.91 -0.49
C PRO A 10 -3.10 6.23 -1.08
N ARG A 11 -2.29 6.94 -0.35
CA ARG A 11 -1.78 8.23 -0.76
C ARG A 11 -0.28 8.26 -0.64
N PRO A 12 0.37 9.14 -1.37
CA PRO A 12 1.81 9.31 -1.19
C PRO A 12 2.12 9.58 0.28
N GLY A 13 3.13 8.91 0.78
CA GLY A 13 3.53 9.01 2.17
C GLY A 13 3.01 7.92 3.05
N ASP A 14 1.98 7.21 2.64
CA ASP A 14 1.43 6.12 3.44
C ASP A 14 2.38 4.96 3.52
N GLU A 15 2.43 4.31 4.67
CA GLU A 15 3.15 3.05 4.81
C GLU A 15 2.13 1.95 4.91
N LEU A 16 2.31 0.96 4.05
CA LEU A 16 1.38 -0.15 3.95
C LEU A 16 2.06 -1.45 4.27
N ILE A 17 1.27 -2.42 4.68
CA ILE A 17 1.73 -3.79 4.81
C ILE A 17 1.18 -4.54 3.61
N ILE A 18 2.07 -5.01 2.77
CA ILE A 18 1.69 -5.71 1.55
C ILE A 18 1.93 -7.19 1.76
N ASP A 19 0.88 -7.99 1.59
CA ASP A 19 0.99 -9.42 1.77
C ASP A 19 0.00 -10.11 0.84
N GLY A 20 -0.30 -11.37 1.12
CA GLY A 20 -1.15 -12.14 0.24
C GLY A 20 -2.55 -11.60 0.10
N ARG A 21 -3.01 -10.77 1.02
CA ARG A 21 -4.32 -10.15 0.89
C ARG A 21 -4.34 -9.14 -0.23
N ALA A 22 -3.22 -8.52 -0.48
CA ALA A 22 -3.12 -7.51 -1.53
C ALA A 22 -2.87 -8.16 -2.87
N SER A 23 -2.09 -9.23 -2.90
CA SER A 23 -1.85 -9.97 -4.11
C SER A 23 -1.25 -11.31 -3.75
N VAL A 24 -1.68 -12.35 -4.43
CA VAL A 24 -1.23 -13.69 -4.12
C VAL A 24 0.28 -13.81 -4.29
N GLN A 25 0.88 -13.00 -5.12
CA GLN A 25 2.32 -13.08 -5.30
C GLN A 25 3.10 -12.68 -4.05
N PHE A 26 2.45 -12.04 -3.10
CA PHE A 26 3.11 -11.62 -1.87
C PHE A 26 2.68 -12.47 -0.68
N ALA A 27 2.12 -13.62 -0.93
CA ALA A 27 1.70 -14.51 0.14
C ALA A 27 2.88 -15.30 0.67
N ALA A 28 2.63 -16.04 1.75
CA ALA A 28 3.57 -17.04 2.25
C ALA A 28 4.94 -16.45 2.59
N GLY A 29 4.94 -15.38 3.32
CA GLY A 29 6.19 -14.81 3.79
C GLY A 29 6.87 -13.87 2.83
N ARG A 30 6.23 -13.59 1.71
CA ARG A 30 6.79 -12.65 0.75
C ARG A 30 6.29 -11.25 0.94
N GLY A 31 5.60 -10.98 2.03
CA GLY A 31 5.08 -9.66 2.29
C GLY A 31 6.17 -8.70 2.73
N PHE A 32 5.84 -7.41 2.71
CA PHE A 32 6.80 -6.39 3.08
C PHE A 32 6.07 -5.11 3.44
N ARG A 33 6.80 -4.19 4.06
CA ARG A 33 6.28 -2.85 4.29
C ARG A 33 6.65 -1.98 3.10
N PHE A 34 5.78 -1.06 2.77
CA PHE A 34 5.91 -0.31 1.54
C PHE A 34 5.50 1.13 1.78
N ARG A 35 6.35 2.07 1.39
CA ARG A 35 6.00 3.48 1.48
C ARG A 35 5.60 3.96 0.11
N VAL A 36 4.38 4.44 -0.01
CA VAL A 36 3.84 4.87 -1.28
C VAL A 36 4.42 6.21 -1.67
N THR A 37 4.88 6.33 -2.90
CA THR A 37 5.27 7.62 -3.42
C THR A 37 4.29 8.10 -4.48
N THR A 38 3.67 7.18 -5.22
CA THR A 38 2.76 7.54 -6.28
C THR A 38 1.66 6.50 -6.38
N VAL A 39 0.47 6.95 -6.60
CA VAL A 39 -0.66 6.07 -6.87
C VAL A 39 -1.07 6.31 -8.31
N ASP A 40 -1.06 5.26 -9.12
CA ASP A 40 -1.43 5.39 -10.51
C ASP A 40 -2.93 5.22 -10.62
N LYS A 41 -3.60 6.24 -11.05
CA LYS A 41 -5.05 6.21 -11.14
C LYS A 41 -5.54 5.88 -12.52
N GLN A 42 -4.67 5.41 -13.37
CA GLN A 42 -5.09 4.99 -14.67
C GLN A 42 -6.09 3.86 -14.55
N TRP A 43 -6.89 3.74 -15.58
CA TRP A 43 -7.92 2.75 -15.60
C TRP A 43 -7.33 1.36 -15.49
N THR A 44 -7.85 0.56 -14.59
CA THR A 44 -7.40 -0.80 -14.46
C THR A 44 -8.59 -1.64 -14.04
N TYR A 45 -8.37 -2.84 -13.52
CA TYR A 45 -9.43 -3.64 -13.00
C TYR A 45 -9.99 -3.00 -11.75
N GLU A 46 -11.30 -3.09 -11.62
CA GLU A 46 -11.94 -2.54 -10.45
C GLU A 46 -11.40 -3.19 -9.20
N GLY A 47 -11.09 -2.39 -8.21
CA GLY A 47 -10.56 -2.91 -6.95
C GLY A 47 -9.08 -3.11 -6.94
N TRP A 48 -8.40 -2.89 -8.06
CA TRP A 48 -6.95 -3.03 -8.14
C TRP A 48 -6.31 -1.68 -8.39
N VAL A 49 -5.10 -1.54 -7.94
CA VAL A 49 -4.41 -0.27 -8.08
C VAL A 49 -2.91 -0.51 -8.26
N TRP A 50 -2.28 0.33 -9.07
CA TRP A 50 -0.84 0.35 -9.21
C TRP A 50 -0.26 1.34 -8.23
N LEU A 51 0.74 0.90 -7.48
CA LEU A 51 1.43 1.75 -6.53
C LEU A 51 2.90 1.75 -6.85
N ALA A 52 3.51 2.91 -6.80
CA ALA A 52 4.95 3.01 -6.87
C ALA A 52 5.44 3.48 -5.51
N GLY A 53 6.58 2.98 -5.10
CA GLY A 53 7.11 3.38 -3.81
C GLY A 53 8.34 2.57 -3.45
N TYR A 54 8.60 2.49 -2.16
CA TYR A 54 9.79 1.82 -1.67
C TYR A 54 9.45 0.69 -0.73
N VAL A 55 10.10 -0.43 -0.94
CA VAL A 55 10.07 -1.52 0.03
C VAL A 55 10.92 -1.09 1.21
N LEU A 56 10.41 -1.27 2.41
CA LEU A 56 11.11 -0.80 3.61
C LEU A 56 11.70 -1.96 4.38
N ALA A 57 12.87 -1.72 4.92
CA ALA A 57 13.48 -2.64 5.86
C ALA A 57 12.72 -2.58 7.18
N PRO A 58 12.95 -3.54 8.08
CA PRO A 58 12.28 -3.50 9.38
C PRO A 58 12.52 -2.22 10.16
N ASP A 59 13.64 -1.57 9.94
CA ASP A 59 13.91 -0.33 10.63
C ASP A 59 13.29 0.89 9.94
N GLY A 60 12.56 0.66 8.85
CA GLY A 60 11.88 1.74 8.15
C GLY A 60 12.68 2.35 7.03
N GLU A 61 13.90 1.88 6.82
CA GLU A 61 14.71 2.44 5.76
C GLU A 61 14.28 1.95 4.40
N ALA A 62 14.30 2.83 3.42
CA ALA A 62 13.95 2.45 2.06
C ALA A 62 15.00 1.53 1.49
N ARG A 63 14.56 0.41 0.93
CA ARG A 63 15.49 -0.55 0.38
C ARG A 63 15.51 -0.50 -1.12
N GLU A 64 14.38 -0.61 -1.76
CA GLU A 64 14.35 -0.61 -3.21
C GLU A 64 13.05 -0.02 -3.69
N ARG A 65 13.09 0.60 -4.83
CA ARG A 65 11.91 1.15 -5.43
C ARG A 65 11.21 0.07 -6.24
N ARG A 66 9.90 -0.03 -6.10
CA ARG A 66 9.12 -1.00 -6.84
C ARG A 66 7.79 -0.41 -7.25
N GLU A 67 7.23 -1.01 -8.31
CA GLU A 67 5.85 -0.75 -8.67
C GLU A 67 5.10 -2.05 -8.47
N ILE A 68 3.98 -1.99 -7.80
CA ILE A 68 3.21 -3.19 -7.48
C ILE A 68 1.76 -3.00 -7.86
N PHE A 69 1.12 -4.08 -8.25
CA PHE A 69 -0.27 -4.09 -8.63
C PHE A 69 -1.01 -4.92 -7.58
N VAL A 70 -1.90 -4.28 -6.85
CA VAL A 70 -2.47 -4.89 -5.66
C VAL A 70 -3.95 -4.60 -5.55
N GLN A 71 -4.64 -5.46 -4.81
CA GLN A 71 -6.04 -5.25 -4.50
C GLN A 71 -6.17 -4.23 -3.39
N ARG A 72 -6.99 -3.23 -3.63
CA ARG A 72 -7.19 -2.18 -2.66
C ARG A 72 -7.73 -2.71 -1.34
N ASP A 73 -8.64 -3.66 -1.41
CA ASP A 73 -9.25 -4.18 -0.21
C ASP A 73 -8.31 -5.02 0.63
N GLY A 74 -7.20 -5.40 0.09
CA GLY A 74 -6.21 -6.19 0.83
C GLY A 74 -5.12 -5.35 1.45
N LEU A 75 -5.16 -4.05 1.29
CA LEU A 75 -4.13 -3.20 1.85
C LEU A 75 -4.37 -2.98 3.32
N ARG A 76 -3.28 -2.94 4.07
CA ARG A 76 -3.33 -2.58 5.48
C ARG A 76 -2.31 -1.49 5.72
N TRP A 77 -2.66 -0.55 6.56
CA TRP A 77 -1.75 0.56 6.84
C TRP A 77 -0.89 0.20 8.03
N ALA A 78 0.41 0.25 7.83
CA ALA A 78 1.35 -0.02 8.91
C ALA A 78 1.35 1.14 9.88
N ARG A 79 1.15 2.33 9.34
CA ARG A 79 1.19 3.48 10.18
C ARG A 79 0.38 4.57 9.53
N THR A 80 -0.46 5.19 10.29
CA THR A 80 -1.24 6.29 9.79
C THR A 80 -0.51 7.56 10.15
N PRO A 81 -0.26 8.43 9.18
CA PRO A 81 0.41 9.69 9.51
C PRO A 81 -0.44 10.47 10.50
N PRO A 82 0.17 11.23 11.37
CA PRO A 82 -0.57 12.01 12.34
C PRO A 82 -1.46 12.99 11.59
N ARG A 83 -2.66 13.03 12.12
CA ARG A 83 -3.50 13.92 11.55
C ARG A 83 -3.38 15.13 12.15
N ARG A 84 -3.05 15.87 12.07
CA ARG A 84 -2.95 16.86 12.74
C ARG A 84 -3.04 17.83 12.30
N HIS A 85 -3.30 18.14 12.62
CA HIS A 85 -3.54 18.83 12.38
C HIS A 85 -3.29 19.60 12.52
#